data_3eee54d4ace8d5069a6fa16b54e1d5a3
#
_entry.id   3eee54d4ace8d5069a6fa16b54e1d5a3
#
_cell.length_a   1.000
_cell.length_b   1.000
_cell.length_c   1.000
_cell.angle_alpha   90.00
_cell.angle_beta   90.00
_cell.angle_gamma   90.00
#
_symmetry.space_group_name_H-M   'P 1'
#
loop_
_entity.id
_entity.type
_entity.pdbx_description
1 polymer ?
#
loop_
_entity_poly.entity_id
_entity_poly.type
_entity_poly.pdbx_seq_one_letter_code
_entity_poly.pdbx_strand_id
1 'polypeptide(L)'
;MSSSTTTTPYAAAYAPHQAMLEAVQSRDWGLLIDNEQRPAASGATFTTIDPATEQPLAEVADAGAADVEAAVRSAQRGSEAWRRYSPQGRASAVRELAGVIREHAEELSLLDALDGGSPLAAMRQDTAWASEMLEMFADWALMIKGETYPGSGTGLHYSRPEPYGVVGRIIPFNHPLFFAAGKLGAPLMAGNAVVLKPPPQAPLSAIRLGELIAQVLPPGIVTIVNGASPAPGAAISGHPDVHRIAFIGSERTGREIQRASAAAAVKHVSLELGGKNAMVVLADADLEAAAQGAVSGMNFTATQGESCGSNSRLLVHRSVADQVVARVAELVEQIEVGVPVAETTQMGALVSREHYERVLGYVDAGREDGASLVTGGVRPDHLPQGCFLAPTVFDGVRPDMRIAQEEIFGPVLSVLAFDDDDEAVRIANGVRYGLTASVWTSDVDRAHRFVEDLQAGYVWVNDSARHFPGLPFGGVKASGIGKEESLEEILSFTQSKTVSIPRRGR
;
A
#
# COMPACT_ATOMS: atom_id res chain seq x y z
N MET A 1 -5.89 -16.85 -50.27
CA MET A 1 -6.20 -17.22 -48.89
C MET A 1 -5.36 -16.31 -48.00
N SER A 2 -5.97 -15.26 -47.49
CA SER A 2 -5.32 -14.31 -46.58
C SER A 2 -5.25 -14.95 -45.21
N SER A 3 -4.06 -15.33 -44.73
CA SER A 3 -3.85 -15.71 -43.37
C SER A 3 -4.00 -14.46 -42.50
N SER A 4 -5.17 -14.29 -41.88
CA SER A 4 -5.32 -13.35 -40.77
C SER A 4 -4.46 -13.90 -39.65
N THR A 5 -3.26 -13.36 -39.46
CA THR A 5 -2.50 -13.53 -38.20
C THR A 5 -3.32 -12.89 -37.12
N THR A 6 -4.10 -13.71 -36.39
CA THR A 6 -4.78 -13.31 -35.16
C THR A 6 -3.67 -12.98 -34.17
N THR A 7 -3.34 -11.71 -34.01
CA THR A 7 -2.39 -11.23 -32.99
C THR A 7 -2.95 -11.67 -31.65
N THR A 8 -2.18 -12.36 -30.83
CA THR A 8 -2.62 -12.73 -29.48
C THR A 8 -2.90 -11.47 -28.67
N PRO A 9 -3.81 -11.47 -27.70
CA PRO A 9 -4.10 -10.30 -26.87
C PRO A 9 -2.83 -9.72 -26.23
N TYR A 10 -1.86 -10.57 -25.90
CA TYR A 10 -0.56 -10.16 -25.37
C TYR A 10 0.25 -9.34 -26.38
N ALA A 11 0.45 -9.84 -27.58
CA ALA A 11 1.24 -9.17 -28.61
C ALA A 11 0.64 -7.79 -28.97
N ALA A 12 -0.67 -7.67 -29.03
CA ALA A 12 -1.35 -6.40 -29.27
C ALA A 12 -1.16 -5.40 -28.11
N ALA A 13 -1.25 -5.87 -26.86
CA ALA A 13 -1.08 -5.03 -25.67
C ALA A 13 0.35 -4.50 -25.51
N TYR A 14 1.37 -5.34 -25.76
CA TYR A 14 2.77 -4.94 -25.61
C TYR A 14 3.35 -4.16 -26.79
N ALA A 15 2.74 -4.22 -27.97
CA ALA A 15 3.26 -3.55 -29.17
C ALA A 15 3.53 -2.03 -29.01
N PRO A 16 2.66 -1.25 -28.34
CA PRO A 16 2.92 0.17 -28.08
C PRO A 16 4.11 0.42 -27.15
N HIS A 17 4.47 -0.55 -26.31
CA HIS A 17 5.45 -0.43 -25.23
C HIS A 17 6.78 -1.14 -25.50
N GLN A 18 7.00 -1.60 -26.74
CA GLN A 18 8.17 -2.42 -27.11
C GLN A 18 9.51 -1.74 -26.78
N ALA A 19 9.65 -0.44 -27.07
CA ALA A 19 10.87 0.30 -26.76
C ALA A 19 11.14 0.38 -25.25
N MET A 20 10.09 0.49 -24.43
CA MET A 20 10.22 0.48 -22.99
C MET A 20 10.61 -0.89 -22.46
N LEU A 21 10.03 -1.97 -23.00
CA LEU A 21 10.41 -3.35 -22.63
C LEU A 21 11.89 -3.62 -22.92
N GLU A 22 12.36 -3.22 -24.10
CA GLU A 22 13.77 -3.34 -24.46
C GLU A 22 14.68 -2.55 -23.49
N ALA A 23 14.26 -1.33 -23.12
CA ALA A 23 14.97 -0.52 -22.14
C ALA A 23 14.99 -1.19 -20.74
N VAL A 24 13.88 -1.76 -20.29
CA VAL A 24 13.78 -2.49 -19.00
C VAL A 24 14.71 -3.70 -18.99
N GLN A 25 14.73 -4.49 -20.07
CA GLN A 25 15.54 -5.70 -20.16
C GLN A 25 17.04 -5.44 -20.29
N SER A 26 17.43 -4.29 -20.87
CA SER A 26 18.84 -3.93 -21.08
C SER A 26 19.46 -3.10 -19.96
N ARG A 27 18.67 -2.64 -19.02
CA ARG A 27 19.10 -1.76 -17.93
C ARG A 27 19.66 -2.54 -16.74
N ASP A 28 20.68 -1.97 -16.10
CA ASP A 28 21.16 -2.42 -14.80
C ASP A 28 20.24 -1.89 -13.69
N TRP A 29 19.61 -2.79 -12.92
CA TRP A 29 18.71 -2.46 -11.82
C TRP A 29 19.42 -2.65 -10.48
N GLY A 30 20.18 -1.62 -10.07
CA GLY A 30 21.04 -1.63 -8.90
C GLY A 30 20.35 -1.24 -7.59
N LEU A 31 21.16 -1.12 -6.55
CA LEU A 31 20.82 -0.51 -5.27
C LEU A 31 21.10 1.00 -5.36
N LEU A 32 20.36 1.85 -4.65
CA LEU A 32 20.68 3.27 -4.54
C LEU A 32 21.40 3.55 -3.21
N ILE A 33 22.69 3.84 -3.28
CA ILE A 33 23.50 4.23 -2.11
C ILE A 33 24.37 5.43 -2.48
N ASP A 34 24.35 6.50 -1.69
CA ASP A 34 25.04 7.77 -1.96
C ASP A 34 24.66 8.41 -3.31
N ASN A 35 23.36 8.28 -3.71
CA ASN A 35 22.83 8.71 -5.02
C ASN A 35 23.47 8.02 -6.24
N GLU A 36 24.12 6.89 -6.04
CA GLU A 36 24.72 6.07 -7.10
C GLU A 36 24.00 4.72 -7.18
N GLN A 37 23.73 4.31 -8.41
CA GLN A 37 23.29 2.94 -8.71
C GLN A 37 24.49 1.98 -8.54
N ARG A 38 24.32 0.94 -7.72
CA ARG A 38 25.40 -0.03 -7.42
C ARG A 38 24.87 -1.46 -7.49
N PRO A 39 25.69 -2.41 -7.96
CA PRO A 39 25.39 -3.82 -7.79
C PRO A 39 25.37 -4.17 -6.29
N ALA A 40 24.78 -5.30 -5.93
CA ALA A 40 24.92 -5.86 -4.60
C ALA A 40 26.41 -6.20 -4.32
N ALA A 41 26.87 -6.04 -3.09
CA ALA A 41 28.24 -6.32 -2.69
C ALA A 41 28.67 -7.77 -2.97
N SER A 42 27.73 -8.71 -2.96
CA SER A 42 27.93 -10.10 -3.34
C SER A 42 27.98 -10.35 -4.84
N GLY A 43 27.52 -9.38 -5.66
CA GLY A 43 27.23 -9.56 -7.07
C GLY A 43 25.96 -10.36 -7.37
N ALA A 44 25.17 -10.72 -6.34
CA ALA A 44 23.94 -11.49 -6.52
C ALA A 44 22.84 -10.63 -7.16
N THR A 45 22.03 -11.28 -8.00
CA THR A 45 20.81 -10.73 -8.60
C THR A 45 19.63 -11.68 -8.39
N PHE A 46 18.45 -11.16 -8.61
CA PHE A 46 17.21 -11.94 -8.77
C PHE A 46 16.43 -11.42 -9.96
N THR A 47 15.65 -12.28 -10.58
CA THR A 47 14.85 -11.97 -11.75
C THR A 47 13.47 -11.52 -11.34
N THR A 48 13.00 -10.35 -11.80
CA THR A 48 11.57 -9.99 -11.75
C THR A 48 10.83 -10.64 -12.90
N ILE A 49 9.55 -10.91 -12.67
CA ILE A 49 8.69 -11.64 -13.60
C ILE A 49 7.50 -10.75 -13.96
N ASP A 50 7.18 -10.65 -15.23
CA ASP A 50 5.91 -10.09 -15.68
C ASP A 50 4.77 -11.06 -15.35
N PRO A 51 3.84 -10.72 -14.44
CA PRO A 51 2.79 -11.65 -14.02
C PRO A 51 1.75 -11.96 -15.11
N ALA A 52 1.63 -11.12 -16.13
CA ALA A 52 0.71 -11.35 -17.25
C ALA A 52 1.21 -12.42 -18.21
N THR A 53 2.53 -12.53 -18.39
CA THR A 53 3.14 -13.47 -19.33
C THR A 53 3.92 -14.58 -18.63
N GLU A 54 4.27 -14.38 -17.36
CA GLU A 54 5.15 -15.23 -16.54
C GLU A 54 6.57 -15.34 -17.13
N GLN A 55 6.96 -14.36 -17.95
CA GLN A 55 8.30 -14.30 -18.51
C GLN A 55 9.23 -13.42 -17.67
N PRO A 56 10.53 -13.70 -17.67
CA PRO A 56 11.53 -12.83 -17.09
C PRO A 56 11.44 -11.41 -17.63
N LEU A 57 11.44 -10.42 -16.75
CA LEU A 57 11.34 -9.01 -17.10
C LEU A 57 12.68 -8.28 -16.91
N ALA A 58 13.33 -8.42 -15.77
CA ALA A 58 14.59 -7.75 -15.48
C ALA A 58 15.42 -8.50 -14.40
N GLU A 59 16.75 -8.33 -14.48
CA GLU A 59 17.67 -8.75 -13.42
C GLU A 59 17.90 -7.59 -12.46
N VAL A 60 17.66 -7.82 -11.18
CA VAL A 60 17.71 -6.80 -10.11
C VAL A 60 18.76 -7.20 -9.05
N ALA A 61 19.54 -6.24 -8.56
CA ALA A 61 20.51 -6.48 -7.50
C ALA A 61 19.85 -7.05 -6.23
N ASP A 62 20.41 -8.13 -5.69
CA ASP A 62 19.93 -8.83 -4.48
C ASP A 62 20.80 -8.45 -3.28
N ALA A 63 20.35 -7.47 -2.49
CA ALA A 63 21.09 -6.92 -1.37
C ALA A 63 21.23 -7.92 -0.23
N GLY A 64 22.41 -7.91 0.38
CA GLY A 64 22.71 -8.61 1.63
C GLY A 64 22.86 -7.65 2.82
N ALA A 65 23.26 -8.20 3.97
CA ALA A 65 23.50 -7.42 5.19
C ALA A 65 24.59 -6.35 5.01
N ALA A 66 25.62 -6.61 4.21
CA ALA A 66 26.69 -5.63 3.92
C ALA A 66 26.17 -4.40 3.16
N ASP A 67 25.21 -4.60 2.25
CA ASP A 67 24.57 -3.52 1.49
C ASP A 67 23.67 -2.68 2.40
N VAL A 68 22.93 -3.31 3.30
CA VAL A 68 22.10 -2.61 4.31
C VAL A 68 23.02 -1.79 5.24
N GLU A 69 24.12 -2.33 5.70
CA GLU A 69 25.11 -1.59 6.50
C GLU A 69 25.66 -0.36 5.75
N ALA A 70 25.98 -0.50 4.45
CA ALA A 70 26.43 0.61 3.60
C ALA A 70 25.32 1.67 3.40
N ALA A 71 24.07 1.24 3.17
CA ALA A 71 22.94 2.12 3.03
C ALA A 71 22.64 2.91 4.32
N VAL A 72 22.69 2.25 5.49
CA VAL A 72 22.51 2.93 6.79
C VAL A 72 23.62 3.96 7.04
N ARG A 73 24.88 3.62 6.77
CA ARG A 73 25.99 4.60 6.89
C ARG A 73 25.83 5.79 5.94
N SER A 74 25.35 5.56 4.73
CA SER A 74 24.99 6.63 3.79
C SER A 74 23.85 7.49 4.35
N ALA A 75 22.80 6.87 4.86
CA ALA A 75 21.65 7.55 5.46
C ALA A 75 22.03 8.35 6.72
N GLN A 76 22.97 7.92 7.52
CA GLN A 76 23.50 8.70 8.65
C GLN A 76 24.12 10.02 8.16
N ARG A 77 25.00 9.97 7.15
CA ARG A 77 25.59 11.19 6.57
C ARG A 77 24.52 12.09 5.93
N GLY A 78 23.59 11.49 5.19
CA GLY A 78 22.45 12.20 4.59
C GLY A 78 21.59 12.90 5.65
N SER A 79 21.29 12.25 6.76
CA SER A 79 20.52 12.80 7.88
C SER A 79 21.21 14.02 8.49
N GLU A 80 22.52 13.99 8.69
CA GLU A 80 23.28 15.14 9.20
C GLU A 80 23.21 16.35 8.24
N ALA A 81 23.28 16.11 6.93
CA ALA A 81 23.13 17.16 5.93
C ALA A 81 21.70 17.71 5.90
N TRP A 82 20.68 16.80 5.94
CA TRP A 82 19.26 17.16 5.86
C TRP A 82 18.77 17.96 7.06
N ARG A 83 19.30 17.72 8.23
CA ARG A 83 18.98 18.48 9.45
C ARG A 83 19.40 19.96 9.36
N ARG A 84 20.29 20.33 8.45
CA ARG A 84 20.70 21.74 8.21
C ARG A 84 19.72 22.50 7.31
N TYR A 85 18.85 21.78 6.59
CA TYR A 85 17.80 22.41 5.79
C TYR A 85 16.71 22.97 6.71
N SER A 86 16.24 24.17 6.41
CA SER A 86 15.05 24.73 7.06
C SER A 86 13.81 23.89 6.68
N PRO A 87 12.72 23.97 7.44
CA PRO A 87 11.47 23.30 7.04
C PRO A 87 11.01 23.68 5.63
N GLN A 88 11.15 24.96 5.25
CA GLN A 88 10.83 25.43 3.90
C GLN A 88 11.80 24.90 2.85
N GLY A 89 13.09 24.78 3.18
CA GLY A 89 14.09 24.18 2.29
C GLY A 89 13.78 22.70 2.00
N ARG A 90 13.37 21.95 3.03
CA ARG A 90 12.90 20.55 2.86
C ARG A 90 11.64 20.50 2.01
N ALA A 91 10.66 21.39 2.27
CA ALA A 91 9.43 21.46 1.49
C ALA A 91 9.69 21.77 0.01
N SER A 92 10.64 22.69 -0.28
CA SER A 92 11.03 23.00 -1.66
C SER A 92 11.59 21.77 -2.38
N ALA A 93 12.51 21.05 -1.74
CA ALA A 93 13.11 19.85 -2.34
C ALA A 93 12.10 18.70 -2.52
N VAL A 94 11.16 18.54 -1.57
CA VAL A 94 10.09 17.53 -1.69
C VAL A 94 9.12 17.87 -2.82
N ARG A 95 8.78 19.15 -3.04
CA ARG A 95 7.96 19.59 -4.18
C ARG A 95 8.69 19.44 -5.52
N GLU A 96 10.00 19.68 -5.54
CA GLU A 96 10.83 19.43 -6.73
C GLU A 96 10.80 17.93 -7.09
N LEU A 97 10.94 17.05 -6.11
CA LEU A 97 10.80 15.61 -6.32
C LEU A 97 9.41 15.25 -6.86
N ALA A 98 8.33 15.81 -6.30
CA ALA A 98 6.97 15.62 -6.82
C ALA A 98 6.83 16.08 -8.28
N GLY A 99 7.48 17.18 -8.66
CA GLY A 99 7.55 17.67 -10.04
C GLY A 99 8.22 16.68 -10.98
N VAL A 100 9.39 16.17 -10.60
CA VAL A 100 10.15 15.19 -11.40
C VAL A 100 9.37 13.88 -11.54
N ILE A 101 8.66 13.41 -10.51
CA ILE A 101 7.80 12.23 -10.62
C ILE A 101 6.69 12.46 -11.65
N ARG A 102 6.05 13.62 -11.68
CA ARG A 102 5.02 13.95 -12.69
C ARG A 102 5.59 13.99 -14.11
N GLU A 103 6.80 14.50 -14.29
CA GLU A 103 7.47 14.51 -15.61
C GLU A 103 7.76 13.09 -16.13
N HIS A 104 7.94 12.12 -15.22
CA HIS A 104 8.20 10.71 -15.55
C HIS A 104 7.01 9.79 -15.30
N ALA A 105 5.79 10.35 -15.14
CA ALA A 105 4.62 9.60 -14.70
C ALA A 105 4.30 8.38 -15.58
N GLU A 106 4.38 8.52 -16.90
CA GLU A 106 4.07 7.43 -17.83
C GLU A 106 5.09 6.28 -17.71
N GLU A 107 6.39 6.61 -17.64
CA GLU A 107 7.46 5.62 -17.46
C GLU A 107 7.24 4.84 -16.15
N LEU A 108 7.01 5.55 -15.05
CA LEU A 108 6.87 4.95 -13.72
C LEU A 108 5.61 4.09 -13.60
N SER A 109 4.48 4.56 -14.14
CA SER A 109 3.23 3.80 -14.15
C SER A 109 3.31 2.53 -15.00
N LEU A 110 4.02 2.61 -16.12
CA LEU A 110 4.23 1.44 -16.98
C LEU A 110 5.12 0.39 -16.30
N LEU A 111 6.15 0.81 -15.55
CA LEU A 111 6.97 -0.12 -14.76
C LEU A 111 6.12 -0.85 -13.73
N ASP A 112 5.24 -0.15 -12.99
CA ASP A 112 4.34 -0.78 -12.01
C ASP A 112 3.33 -1.74 -12.67
N ALA A 113 2.83 -1.40 -13.86
CA ALA A 113 1.92 -2.30 -14.59
C ALA A 113 2.64 -3.56 -15.09
N LEU A 114 3.93 -3.45 -15.46
CA LEU A 114 4.73 -4.55 -15.99
C LEU A 114 5.13 -5.56 -14.92
N ASP A 115 5.63 -5.12 -13.77
CA ASP A 115 6.11 -6.03 -12.72
C ASP A 115 5.10 -6.25 -11.57
N GLY A 116 4.16 -5.31 -11.38
CA GLY A 116 3.09 -5.42 -10.38
C GLY A 116 1.81 -6.10 -10.87
N GLY A 117 1.54 -6.06 -12.19
CA GLY A 117 0.34 -6.68 -12.77
C GLY A 117 -0.94 -5.85 -12.69
N SER A 118 -0.93 -4.70 -12.05
CA SER A 118 -2.08 -3.79 -11.96
C SER A 118 -2.32 -3.02 -13.27
N PRO A 119 -3.58 -2.64 -13.59
CA PRO A 119 -3.87 -1.91 -14.83
C PRO A 119 -3.09 -0.61 -14.95
N LEU A 120 -2.55 -0.31 -16.12
CA LEU A 120 -1.78 0.92 -16.39
C LEU A 120 -2.57 2.20 -16.02
N ALA A 121 -3.88 2.22 -16.29
CA ALA A 121 -4.74 3.34 -15.89
C ALA A 121 -4.77 3.57 -14.37
N ALA A 122 -4.79 2.49 -13.58
CA ALA A 122 -4.73 2.56 -12.12
C ALA A 122 -3.34 3.03 -11.64
N MET A 123 -2.26 2.55 -12.26
CA MET A 123 -0.89 2.94 -11.90
C MET A 123 -0.59 4.41 -12.26
N ARG A 124 -1.21 4.95 -13.31
CA ARG A 124 -1.18 6.40 -13.59
C ARG A 124 -1.83 7.21 -12.46
N GLN A 125 -2.95 6.72 -11.92
CA GLN A 125 -3.60 7.36 -10.78
C GLN A 125 -2.72 7.29 -9.52
N ASP A 126 -2.09 6.16 -9.25
CA ASP A 126 -1.16 5.97 -8.14
C ASP A 126 0.04 6.92 -8.23
N THR A 127 0.59 7.11 -9.44
CA THR A 127 1.68 8.05 -9.69
C THR A 127 1.26 9.49 -9.43
N ALA A 128 0.05 9.87 -9.83
CA ALA A 128 -0.50 11.19 -9.53
C ALA A 128 -0.66 11.38 -8.01
N TRP A 129 -1.25 10.41 -7.32
CA TRP A 129 -1.42 10.45 -5.86
C TRP A 129 -0.09 10.48 -5.10
N ALA A 130 0.94 9.78 -5.57
CA ALA A 130 2.28 9.86 -4.98
C ALA A 130 2.81 11.29 -4.98
N SER A 131 2.67 12.00 -6.09
CA SER A 131 3.09 13.40 -6.24
C SER A 131 2.25 14.33 -5.36
N GLU A 132 0.93 14.19 -5.35
CA GLU A 132 0.00 14.96 -4.51
C GLU A 132 0.28 14.77 -3.02
N MET A 133 0.57 13.54 -2.60
CA MET A 133 0.91 13.23 -1.20
C MET A 133 2.21 13.89 -0.77
N LEU A 134 3.25 13.91 -1.62
CA LEU A 134 4.49 14.63 -1.35
C LEU A 134 4.23 16.14 -1.16
N GLU A 135 3.41 16.74 -2.03
CA GLU A 135 3.04 18.15 -1.93
C GLU A 135 2.23 18.45 -0.66
N MET A 136 1.27 17.60 -0.32
CA MET A 136 0.50 17.71 0.93
C MET A 136 1.41 17.72 2.16
N PHE A 137 2.38 16.80 2.24
CA PHE A 137 3.33 16.78 3.35
C PHE A 137 4.24 18.02 3.34
N ALA A 138 4.65 18.51 2.17
CA ALA A 138 5.43 19.73 2.04
C ALA A 138 4.65 20.99 2.48
N ASP A 139 3.34 21.04 2.26
CA ASP A 139 2.47 22.13 2.72
C ASP A 139 2.38 22.20 4.25
N TRP A 140 2.58 21.09 4.93
CA TRP A 140 2.58 21.02 6.39
C TRP A 140 3.95 21.33 7.04
N ALA A 141 4.91 21.83 6.29
CA ALA A 141 6.27 22.12 6.79
C ALA A 141 6.29 22.93 8.09
N LEU A 142 5.40 23.93 8.23
CA LEU A 142 5.30 24.79 9.41
C LEU A 142 4.36 24.27 10.49
N MET A 143 3.69 23.15 10.25
CA MET A 143 2.86 22.49 11.25
C MET A 143 3.66 21.59 12.20
N ILE A 144 4.93 21.31 11.88
CA ILE A 144 5.85 20.53 12.72
C ILE A 144 6.42 21.48 13.78
N LYS A 145 5.67 21.69 14.86
CA LYS A 145 6.00 22.64 15.92
C LYS A 145 5.90 21.97 17.29
N GLY A 146 6.65 22.54 18.25
CA GLY A 146 6.48 22.23 19.67
C GLY A 146 5.56 23.23 20.38
N GLU A 147 5.43 23.03 21.67
CA GLU A 147 4.54 23.80 22.54
C GLU A 147 5.34 24.56 23.60
N THR A 148 4.86 25.74 23.99
CA THR A 148 5.35 26.46 25.16
C THR A 148 4.42 26.20 26.32
N TYR A 149 4.97 25.73 27.45
CA TYR A 149 4.19 25.39 28.65
C TYR A 149 4.19 26.57 29.64
N PRO A 150 3.04 26.88 30.26
CA PRO A 150 2.97 27.94 31.25
C PRO A 150 3.83 27.58 32.46
N GLY A 151 4.82 28.41 32.73
CA GLY A 151 5.65 28.32 33.92
C GLY A 151 5.14 29.24 35.03
N SER A 152 5.50 28.93 36.25
CA SER A 152 5.17 29.74 37.48
C SER A 152 5.95 31.05 37.60
N GLY A 153 6.39 31.63 36.46
CA GLY A 153 7.28 32.83 36.45
C GLY A 153 8.75 32.49 36.73
N THR A 154 9.07 31.24 36.94
CA THR A 154 10.40 30.74 37.31
C THR A 154 11.27 30.31 36.13
N GLY A 155 10.75 30.35 34.90
CA GLY A 155 11.51 29.92 33.71
C GLY A 155 10.71 29.89 32.42
N LEU A 156 11.38 29.48 31.34
CA LEU A 156 10.81 29.17 30.04
C LEU A 156 10.84 27.65 29.84
N HIS A 157 9.68 27.09 29.56
CA HIS A 157 9.53 25.66 29.32
C HIS A 157 8.88 25.44 27.96
N TYR A 158 9.50 24.60 27.11
CA TYR A 158 8.96 24.27 25.81
C TYR A 158 9.36 22.87 25.35
N SER A 159 8.59 22.32 24.43
CA SER A 159 8.95 21.11 23.68
C SER A 159 9.35 21.46 22.25
N ARG A 160 10.10 20.59 21.63
CA ARG A 160 10.34 20.63 20.18
C ARG A 160 10.44 19.23 19.61
N PRO A 161 9.85 18.96 18.42
CA PRO A 161 10.05 17.72 17.71
C PRO A 161 11.47 17.68 17.13
N GLU A 162 12.13 16.53 17.27
CA GLU A 162 13.44 16.24 16.65
C GLU A 162 13.34 14.98 15.81
N PRO A 163 14.01 14.89 14.63
CA PRO A 163 14.03 13.69 13.83
C PRO A 163 14.72 12.53 14.55
N TYR A 164 14.35 11.31 14.21
CA TYR A 164 15.05 10.08 14.66
C TYR A 164 16.45 9.97 14.02
N GLY A 165 16.66 10.54 12.84
CA GLY A 165 17.89 10.43 12.07
C GLY A 165 17.72 9.47 10.90
N VAL A 166 18.02 8.19 11.10
CA VAL A 166 17.79 7.15 10.08
C VAL A 166 16.53 6.38 10.41
N VAL A 167 15.65 6.25 9.40
CA VAL A 167 14.42 5.47 9.48
C VAL A 167 14.38 4.42 8.38
N GLY A 168 13.86 3.24 8.69
CA GLY A 168 13.61 2.17 7.73
C GLY A 168 12.16 2.23 7.23
N ARG A 169 11.96 2.13 5.92
CA ARG A 169 10.65 1.98 5.30
C ARG A 169 10.62 0.72 4.43
N ILE A 170 9.71 -0.19 4.75
CA ILE A 170 9.54 -1.46 4.04
C ILE A 170 8.13 -1.48 3.49
N ILE A 171 7.98 -1.61 2.16
CA ILE A 171 6.72 -1.41 1.45
C ILE A 171 6.25 -2.68 0.72
N PRO A 172 4.93 -2.84 0.48
CA PRO A 172 4.33 -3.94 -0.25
C PRO A 172 4.28 -3.66 -1.76
N PHE A 173 3.77 -4.65 -2.51
CA PHE A 173 3.76 -4.68 -3.97
C PHE A 173 2.52 -4.10 -4.66
N ASN A 174 1.43 -3.87 -3.93
CA ASN A 174 0.13 -3.58 -4.55
C ASN A 174 -0.05 -2.13 -5.05
N HIS A 175 0.75 -1.19 -4.57
CA HIS A 175 0.84 0.19 -5.03
C HIS A 175 2.33 0.62 -5.03
N PRO A 176 3.19 0.04 -5.89
CA PRO A 176 4.64 0.08 -5.69
C PRO A 176 5.21 1.49 -5.67
N LEU A 177 4.95 2.29 -6.70
CA LEU A 177 5.43 3.67 -6.75
C LEU A 177 4.75 4.58 -5.72
N PHE A 178 3.44 4.41 -5.51
CA PHE A 178 2.71 5.22 -4.52
C PHE A 178 3.33 5.07 -3.13
N PHE A 179 3.62 3.84 -2.71
CA PHE A 179 4.28 3.61 -1.42
C PHE A 179 5.76 3.97 -1.43
N ALA A 180 6.47 3.78 -2.55
CA ALA A 180 7.87 4.15 -2.64
C ALA A 180 8.09 5.67 -2.57
N ALA A 181 7.28 6.45 -3.27
CA ALA A 181 7.41 7.90 -3.39
C ALA A 181 6.56 8.66 -2.35
N GLY A 182 5.23 8.46 -2.35
CA GLY A 182 4.31 9.22 -1.50
C GLY A 182 4.63 9.09 -0.02
N LYS A 183 5.04 7.89 0.40
CA LYS A 183 5.38 7.63 1.80
C LYS A 183 6.79 8.11 2.21
N LEU A 184 7.56 8.73 1.31
CA LEU A 184 8.78 9.49 1.66
C LEU A 184 8.47 10.87 2.26
N GLY A 185 7.30 11.44 1.94
CA GLY A 185 6.96 12.81 2.34
C GLY A 185 7.06 13.03 3.85
N ALA A 186 6.37 12.21 4.65
CA ALA A 186 6.34 12.36 6.11
C ALA A 186 7.74 12.26 6.77
N PRO A 187 8.55 11.20 6.54
CA PRO A 187 9.88 11.11 7.13
C PRO A 187 10.83 12.21 6.67
N LEU A 188 10.79 12.60 5.38
CA LEU A 188 11.64 13.68 4.86
C LEU A 188 11.26 15.04 5.46
N MET A 189 9.97 15.36 5.55
CA MET A 189 9.51 16.59 6.18
C MET A 189 9.84 16.65 7.66
N ALA A 190 9.80 15.53 8.37
CA ALA A 190 10.25 15.41 9.76
C ALA A 190 11.78 15.59 9.92
N GLY A 191 12.56 15.55 8.83
CA GLY A 191 14.01 15.75 8.83
C GLY A 191 14.85 14.48 8.95
N ASN A 192 14.27 13.30 8.64
CA ASN A 192 14.99 12.03 8.63
C ASN A 192 15.57 11.70 7.27
N ALA A 193 16.56 10.80 7.25
CA ALA A 193 16.96 10.05 6.08
C ALA A 193 16.28 8.67 6.09
N VAL A 194 16.03 8.13 4.90
CA VAL A 194 15.22 6.91 4.72
C VAL A 194 16.03 5.80 4.06
N VAL A 195 16.00 4.61 4.65
CA VAL A 195 16.41 3.36 4.01
C VAL A 195 15.13 2.68 3.54
N LEU A 196 14.87 2.71 2.24
CA LEU A 196 13.68 2.15 1.59
C LEU A 196 13.97 0.72 1.09
N LYS A 197 13.08 -0.21 1.43
CA LYS A 197 13.08 -1.56 0.85
C LYS A 197 11.80 -1.80 0.06
N PRO A 198 11.86 -1.80 -1.28
CA PRO A 198 10.74 -2.17 -2.12
C PRO A 198 10.45 -3.68 -2.06
N PRO A 199 9.26 -4.13 -2.50
CA PRO A 199 8.93 -5.54 -2.60
C PRO A 199 9.75 -6.21 -3.71
N PRO A 200 10.07 -7.51 -3.58
CA PRO A 200 10.78 -8.23 -4.65
C PRO A 200 9.92 -8.48 -5.89
N GLN A 201 8.60 -8.48 -5.75
CA GLN A 201 7.67 -8.72 -6.86
C GLN A 201 7.59 -7.53 -7.82
N ALA A 202 7.63 -6.28 -7.30
CA ALA A 202 7.47 -5.05 -8.06
C ALA A 202 8.50 -3.98 -7.60
N PRO A 203 9.81 -4.16 -7.87
CA PRO A 203 10.84 -3.25 -7.42
C PRO A 203 11.18 -2.15 -8.43
N LEU A 204 10.81 -2.28 -9.71
CA LEU A 204 11.41 -1.52 -10.80
C LEU A 204 11.11 -0.02 -10.72
N SER A 205 9.88 0.35 -10.42
CA SER A 205 9.51 1.77 -10.27
C SER A 205 10.22 2.43 -9.10
N ALA A 206 10.41 1.72 -7.98
CA ALA A 206 11.15 2.23 -6.82
C ALA A 206 12.64 2.42 -7.13
N ILE A 207 13.26 1.53 -7.91
CA ILE A 207 14.65 1.68 -8.33
C ILE A 207 14.80 2.87 -9.28
N ARG A 208 13.88 3.00 -10.24
CA ARG A 208 13.85 4.14 -11.16
C ARG A 208 13.62 5.45 -10.42
N LEU A 209 12.71 5.47 -9.43
CA LEU A 209 12.52 6.59 -8.52
C LEU A 209 13.85 6.99 -7.85
N GLY A 210 14.69 6.05 -7.47
CA GLY A 210 16.00 6.30 -6.90
C GLY A 210 16.90 7.16 -7.80
N GLU A 211 16.90 6.93 -9.11
CA GLU A 211 17.65 7.75 -10.06
C GLU A 211 17.08 9.17 -10.18
N LEU A 212 15.76 9.32 -10.04
CA LEU A 212 15.10 10.63 -10.04
C LEU A 212 15.41 11.38 -8.74
N ILE A 213 15.38 10.69 -7.61
CA ILE A 213 15.79 11.23 -6.31
C ILE A 213 17.22 11.75 -6.34
N ALA A 214 18.14 11.04 -6.98
CA ALA A 214 19.54 11.44 -7.08
C ALA A 214 19.76 12.77 -7.82
N GLN A 215 18.79 13.22 -8.63
CA GLN A 215 18.84 14.51 -9.32
C GLN A 215 18.42 15.69 -8.43
N VAL A 216 17.61 15.41 -7.39
CA VAL A 216 16.93 16.45 -6.60
C VAL A 216 17.43 16.51 -5.17
N LEU A 217 17.59 15.35 -4.52
CA LEU A 217 17.95 15.28 -3.11
C LEU A 217 19.46 15.04 -2.92
N PRO A 218 20.07 15.62 -1.87
CA PRO A 218 21.46 15.33 -1.54
C PRO A 218 21.72 13.84 -1.26
N PRO A 219 22.96 13.36 -1.48
CA PRO A 219 23.32 11.96 -1.27
C PRO A 219 22.98 11.45 0.13
N GLY A 220 22.49 10.24 0.21
CA GLY A 220 22.19 9.54 1.45
C GLY A 220 20.88 9.94 2.15
N ILE A 221 20.11 10.91 1.63
CA ILE A 221 18.79 11.25 2.21
C ILE A 221 17.80 10.13 1.97
N VAL A 222 17.83 9.51 0.81
CA VAL A 222 17.10 8.28 0.51
C VAL A 222 18.10 7.26 -0.03
N THR A 223 18.07 6.06 0.53
CA THR A 223 18.79 4.88 0.01
C THR A 223 17.78 3.79 -0.29
N ILE A 224 18.01 2.99 -1.33
CA ILE A 224 17.10 1.92 -1.76
C ILE A 224 17.87 0.61 -1.82
N VAL A 225 17.39 -0.38 -1.07
CA VAL A 225 17.98 -1.71 -1.00
C VAL A 225 16.96 -2.77 -1.40
N ASN A 226 17.14 -3.35 -2.58
CA ASN A 226 16.26 -4.39 -3.13
C ASN A 226 16.69 -5.75 -2.60
N GLY A 227 15.82 -6.76 -2.65
CA GLY A 227 16.22 -8.13 -2.34
C GLY A 227 15.08 -9.11 -2.39
N ALA A 228 15.33 -10.28 -2.97
CA ALA A 228 14.35 -11.35 -3.13
C ALA A 228 13.96 -11.99 -1.81
N SER A 229 14.91 -12.11 -0.88
CA SER A 229 14.71 -12.77 0.40
C SER A 229 14.25 -11.80 1.51
N PRO A 230 13.75 -12.30 2.64
CA PRO A 230 13.50 -11.48 3.83
C PRO A 230 14.74 -10.85 4.47
N ALA A 231 15.95 -11.26 4.08
CA ALA A 231 17.20 -10.87 4.75
C ALA A 231 17.45 -9.36 4.79
N PRO A 232 17.30 -8.56 3.71
CA PRO A 232 17.49 -7.12 3.78
C PRO A 232 16.48 -6.44 4.72
N GLY A 233 15.20 -6.87 4.70
CA GLY A 233 14.18 -6.36 5.62
C GLY A 233 14.50 -6.67 7.09
N ALA A 234 14.97 -7.87 7.37
CA ALA A 234 15.41 -8.27 8.71
C ALA A 234 16.66 -7.48 9.14
N ALA A 235 17.63 -7.25 8.24
CA ALA A 235 18.82 -6.46 8.51
C ALA A 235 18.44 -4.98 8.83
N ILE A 236 17.53 -4.35 8.07
CA ILE A 236 17.04 -3.00 8.37
C ILE A 236 16.37 -2.98 9.74
N SER A 237 15.44 -3.91 9.99
CA SER A 237 14.67 -3.97 11.24
C SER A 237 15.56 -4.24 12.46
N GLY A 238 16.59 -5.07 12.28
CA GLY A 238 17.56 -5.43 13.30
C GLY A 238 18.76 -4.47 13.42
N HIS A 239 18.86 -3.43 12.57
CA HIS A 239 20.02 -2.53 12.61
C HIS A 239 19.95 -1.57 13.80
N PRO A 240 20.98 -1.48 14.68
CA PRO A 240 20.92 -0.63 15.88
C PRO A 240 20.73 0.86 15.58
N ASP A 241 21.28 1.36 14.47
CA ASP A 241 21.24 2.78 14.07
C ASP A 241 20.02 3.16 13.23
N VAL A 242 19.12 2.22 12.95
CA VAL A 242 17.79 2.51 12.40
C VAL A 242 16.81 2.65 13.56
N HIS A 243 16.47 3.89 13.92
CA HIS A 243 15.74 4.17 15.17
C HIS A 243 14.21 4.08 15.03
N ARG A 244 13.69 4.10 13.82
CA ARG A 244 12.26 3.95 13.54
C ARG A 244 12.05 3.07 12.31
N ILE A 245 11.06 2.19 12.39
CA ILE A 245 10.60 1.37 11.26
C ILE A 245 9.15 1.74 10.95
N ALA A 246 8.86 1.94 9.66
CA ALA A 246 7.50 1.97 9.13
C ALA A 246 7.35 0.83 8.13
N PHE A 247 6.37 0.00 8.35
CA PHE A 247 6.10 -1.19 7.55
C PHE A 247 4.66 -1.23 7.08
N ILE A 248 4.47 -1.53 5.80
CA ILE A 248 3.18 -1.87 5.21
C ILE A 248 3.29 -3.28 4.64
N GLY A 249 2.37 -4.18 5.00
CA GLY A 249 2.37 -5.56 4.50
C GLY A 249 1.63 -6.56 5.39
N SER A 250 2.06 -7.82 5.38
CA SER A 250 1.37 -8.87 6.12
C SER A 250 1.59 -8.81 7.64
N GLU A 251 0.57 -9.21 8.42
CA GLU A 251 0.67 -9.33 9.88
C GLU A 251 1.86 -10.19 10.32
N ARG A 252 2.10 -11.31 9.64
CA ARG A 252 3.22 -12.21 9.94
C ARG A 252 4.55 -11.46 9.91
N THR A 253 4.81 -10.75 8.81
CA THR A 253 6.03 -9.97 8.63
C THR A 253 6.12 -8.80 9.61
N GLY A 254 5.00 -8.11 9.88
CA GLY A 254 4.95 -7.04 10.89
C GLY A 254 5.38 -7.51 12.28
N ARG A 255 4.92 -8.69 12.70
CA ARG A 255 5.32 -9.30 13.98
C ARG A 255 6.80 -9.72 14.00
N GLU A 256 7.36 -10.18 12.87
CA GLU A 256 8.77 -10.49 12.75
C GLU A 256 9.63 -9.21 12.85
N ILE A 257 9.21 -8.12 12.21
CA ILE A 257 9.85 -6.81 12.30
C ILE A 257 9.84 -6.29 13.75
N GLN A 258 8.73 -6.41 14.47
CA GLN A 258 8.65 -6.04 15.88
C GLN A 258 9.67 -6.85 16.73
N ARG A 259 9.76 -8.16 16.52
CA ARG A 259 10.72 -9.01 17.23
C ARG A 259 12.17 -8.62 16.93
N ALA A 260 12.51 -8.46 15.65
CA ALA A 260 13.85 -8.06 15.21
C ALA A 260 14.23 -6.67 15.75
N SER A 261 13.32 -5.73 15.71
CA SER A 261 13.50 -4.38 16.24
C SER A 261 13.75 -4.39 17.76
N ALA A 262 12.92 -5.08 18.53
CA ALA A 262 13.05 -5.17 19.99
C ALA A 262 14.32 -5.91 20.43
N ALA A 263 14.77 -6.88 19.65
CA ALA A 263 16.01 -7.60 19.93
C ALA A 263 17.26 -6.74 19.69
N ALA A 264 17.21 -5.77 18.77
CA ALA A 264 18.35 -4.94 18.40
C ALA A 264 18.48 -3.66 19.24
N ALA A 265 17.38 -2.95 19.46
CA ALA A 265 17.33 -1.67 20.17
C ALA A 265 15.90 -1.28 20.55
N VAL A 266 15.76 -0.24 21.38
CA VAL A 266 14.46 0.40 21.63
C VAL A 266 14.13 1.25 20.41
N LYS A 267 13.13 0.84 19.62
CA LYS A 267 12.72 1.49 18.37
C LYS A 267 11.23 1.81 18.37
N HIS A 268 10.87 2.85 17.65
CA HIS A 268 9.49 3.08 17.28
C HIS A 268 9.15 2.25 16.04
N VAL A 269 8.06 1.47 16.08
CA VAL A 269 7.60 0.66 14.95
C VAL A 269 6.14 1.02 14.67
N SER A 270 5.84 1.52 13.47
CA SER A 270 4.47 1.62 12.96
C SER A 270 4.22 0.53 11.93
N LEU A 271 3.01 0.01 11.94
CA LEU A 271 2.59 -1.12 11.14
C LEU A 271 1.24 -0.80 10.48
N GLU A 272 1.19 -0.87 9.16
CA GLU A 272 -0.03 -0.91 8.37
C GLU A 272 -0.15 -2.31 7.78
N LEU A 273 -1.15 -3.06 8.25
CA LEU A 273 -1.26 -4.49 7.98
C LEU A 273 -2.57 -4.80 7.26
N GLY A 274 -2.82 -6.08 7.06
CA GLY A 274 -3.98 -6.55 6.33
C GLY A 274 -5.32 -6.27 6.97
N GLY A 275 -6.38 -6.53 6.21
CA GLY A 275 -7.77 -6.36 6.61
C GLY A 275 -8.66 -7.49 6.13
N LYS A 276 -9.79 -7.66 6.80
CA LYS A 276 -10.95 -8.44 6.33
C LYS A 276 -12.19 -7.56 6.50
N ASN A 277 -12.17 -6.46 5.75
CA ASN A 277 -13.04 -5.32 5.97
C ASN A 277 -14.50 -5.64 5.65
N ALA A 278 -15.42 -5.07 6.42
CA ALA A 278 -16.85 -5.24 6.25
C ALA A 278 -17.48 -4.01 5.59
N MET A 279 -18.27 -4.25 4.55
CA MET A 279 -19.23 -3.31 4.02
C MET A 279 -20.63 -3.75 4.45
N VAL A 280 -21.31 -2.95 5.26
CA VAL A 280 -22.64 -3.25 5.78
C VAL A 280 -23.70 -2.51 4.97
N VAL A 281 -24.62 -3.24 4.37
CA VAL A 281 -25.74 -2.69 3.57
C VAL A 281 -27.06 -2.96 4.29
N LEU A 282 -27.67 -1.90 4.81
CA LEU A 282 -28.94 -1.97 5.53
C LEU A 282 -30.11 -1.98 4.54
N ALA A 283 -31.29 -2.41 5.00
CA ALA A 283 -32.47 -2.57 4.15
C ALA A 283 -32.99 -1.25 3.53
N ASP A 284 -32.67 -0.12 4.16
CA ASP A 284 -33.06 1.24 3.76
C ASP A 284 -31.99 1.96 2.89
N ALA A 285 -30.88 1.29 2.56
CA ALA A 285 -29.83 1.84 1.73
C ALA A 285 -30.29 2.09 0.28
N ASP A 286 -29.62 3.01 -0.42
CA ASP A 286 -29.65 3.05 -1.88
C ASP A 286 -28.92 1.81 -2.41
N LEU A 287 -29.68 0.80 -2.84
CA LEU A 287 -29.13 -0.50 -3.21
C LEU A 287 -28.29 -0.46 -4.48
N GLU A 288 -28.60 0.44 -5.43
CA GLU A 288 -27.79 0.61 -6.65
C GLU A 288 -26.43 1.22 -6.30
N ALA A 289 -26.44 2.31 -5.53
CA ALA A 289 -25.20 2.94 -5.06
C ALA A 289 -24.38 1.97 -4.18
N ALA A 290 -25.02 1.19 -3.33
CA ALA A 290 -24.37 0.18 -2.49
C ALA A 290 -23.73 -0.95 -3.32
N ALA A 291 -24.41 -1.43 -4.38
CA ALA A 291 -23.84 -2.45 -5.27
C ALA A 291 -22.59 -1.91 -6.01
N GLN A 292 -22.66 -0.69 -6.53
CA GLN A 292 -21.51 0.01 -7.13
C GLN A 292 -20.38 0.19 -6.09
N GLY A 293 -20.73 0.59 -4.87
CA GLY A 293 -19.81 0.73 -3.75
C GLY A 293 -19.15 -0.58 -3.34
N ALA A 294 -19.84 -1.71 -3.46
CA ALA A 294 -19.25 -3.04 -3.19
C ALA A 294 -18.19 -3.40 -4.23
N VAL A 295 -18.45 -3.12 -5.50
CA VAL A 295 -17.50 -3.40 -6.60
C VAL A 295 -16.27 -2.48 -6.51
N SER A 296 -16.48 -1.17 -6.36
CA SER A 296 -15.39 -0.22 -6.21
C SER A 296 -14.60 -0.45 -4.91
N GLY A 297 -15.30 -0.68 -3.80
CA GLY A 297 -14.69 -0.95 -2.49
C GLY A 297 -13.92 -2.26 -2.40
N MET A 298 -14.16 -3.21 -3.32
CA MET A 298 -13.34 -4.43 -3.43
C MET A 298 -12.01 -4.17 -4.15
N ASN A 299 -11.82 -3.01 -4.77
CA ASN A 299 -10.62 -2.66 -5.55
C ASN A 299 -10.33 -3.63 -6.71
N PHE A 300 -11.38 -4.20 -7.32
CA PHE A 300 -11.20 -5.08 -8.48
C PHE A 300 -10.45 -4.37 -9.60
N THR A 301 -10.83 -3.14 -9.91
CA THR A 301 -10.30 -2.37 -11.05
C THR A 301 -9.06 -1.53 -10.73
N ALA A 302 -8.64 -1.47 -9.48
CA ALA A 302 -7.42 -0.77 -9.08
C ALA A 302 -6.22 -1.72 -8.94
N THR A 303 -6.40 -2.79 -8.15
CA THR A 303 -5.31 -3.71 -7.77
C THR A 303 -5.78 -5.18 -7.74
N GLN A 304 -6.72 -5.61 -8.55
CA GLN A 304 -7.23 -7.00 -8.59
C GLN A 304 -7.70 -7.51 -7.21
N GLY A 305 -8.19 -6.61 -6.34
CA GLY A 305 -8.48 -6.96 -4.95
C GLY A 305 -7.25 -7.17 -4.05
N GLU A 306 -6.05 -6.94 -4.56
CA GLU A 306 -4.79 -6.95 -3.80
C GLU A 306 -4.64 -5.64 -3.01
N SER A 307 -5.61 -5.36 -2.14
CA SER A 307 -5.65 -4.15 -1.31
C SER A 307 -6.03 -4.46 0.12
N CYS A 308 -5.28 -3.90 1.08
CA CYS A 308 -5.59 -4.00 2.51
C CYS A 308 -6.92 -3.34 2.86
N GLY A 309 -7.33 -2.31 2.11
CA GLY A 309 -8.59 -1.58 2.27
C GLY A 309 -9.78 -2.23 1.57
N SER A 310 -9.63 -3.33 0.81
CA SER A 310 -10.73 -3.99 0.11
C SER A 310 -11.87 -4.37 1.06
N ASN A 311 -13.11 -3.98 0.73
CA ASN A 311 -14.32 -4.40 1.43
C ASN A 311 -14.68 -5.86 1.08
N SER A 312 -13.79 -6.78 1.43
CA SER A 312 -13.84 -8.19 1.02
C SER A 312 -14.94 -9.03 1.69
N ARG A 313 -15.67 -8.44 2.66
CA ARG A 313 -16.93 -8.98 3.20
C ARG A 313 -18.06 -8.00 2.96
N LEU A 314 -19.03 -8.38 2.15
CA LEU A 314 -20.27 -7.65 1.92
C LEU A 314 -21.36 -8.23 2.84
N LEU A 315 -21.70 -7.53 3.90
CA LEU A 315 -22.74 -7.88 4.84
C LEU A 315 -24.04 -7.21 4.38
N VAL A 316 -25.07 -7.97 4.04
CA VAL A 316 -26.33 -7.44 3.48
C VAL A 316 -27.50 -7.86 4.33
N HIS A 317 -28.39 -6.91 4.65
CA HIS A 317 -29.65 -7.24 5.33
C HIS A 317 -30.46 -8.23 4.49
N ARG A 318 -30.90 -9.35 5.11
CA ARG A 318 -31.52 -10.51 4.42
C ARG A 318 -32.65 -10.12 3.48
N SER A 319 -33.46 -9.11 3.82
CA SER A 319 -34.62 -8.70 3.00
C SER A 319 -34.25 -8.11 1.63
N VAL A 320 -32.98 -7.70 1.42
CA VAL A 320 -32.48 -7.10 0.18
C VAL A 320 -31.28 -7.85 -0.41
N ALA A 321 -30.87 -8.96 0.23
CA ALA A 321 -29.65 -9.67 -0.13
C ALA A 321 -29.67 -10.16 -1.58
N ASP A 322 -30.75 -10.86 -2.02
CA ASP A 322 -30.85 -11.41 -3.37
C ASP A 322 -30.73 -10.31 -4.44
N GLN A 323 -31.33 -9.12 -4.20
CA GLN A 323 -31.28 -7.99 -5.12
C GLN A 323 -29.86 -7.41 -5.21
N VAL A 324 -29.20 -7.22 -4.07
CA VAL A 324 -27.82 -6.68 -4.02
C VAL A 324 -26.83 -7.65 -4.66
N VAL A 325 -26.93 -8.96 -4.32
CA VAL A 325 -26.05 -10.00 -4.88
C VAL A 325 -26.18 -10.07 -6.40
N ALA A 326 -27.41 -10.13 -6.92
CA ALA A 326 -27.67 -10.15 -8.36
C ALA A 326 -27.03 -8.92 -9.05
N ARG A 327 -27.24 -7.73 -8.48
CA ARG A 327 -26.69 -6.50 -9.05
C ARG A 327 -25.17 -6.42 -9.00
N VAL A 328 -24.56 -6.86 -7.89
CA VAL A 328 -23.10 -6.94 -7.76
C VAL A 328 -22.52 -7.93 -8.80
N ALA A 329 -23.16 -9.08 -9.00
CA ALA A 329 -22.73 -10.06 -10.01
C ALA A 329 -22.76 -9.46 -11.42
N GLU A 330 -23.85 -8.79 -11.80
CA GLU A 330 -23.96 -8.10 -13.09
C GLU A 330 -22.84 -7.06 -13.30
N LEU A 331 -22.52 -6.28 -12.29
CA LEU A 331 -21.45 -5.26 -12.36
C LEU A 331 -20.07 -5.88 -12.46
N VAL A 332 -19.83 -6.94 -11.71
CA VAL A 332 -18.55 -7.66 -11.68
C VAL A 332 -18.27 -8.37 -13.00
N GLU A 333 -19.29 -8.95 -13.65
CA GLU A 333 -19.16 -9.60 -14.96
C GLU A 333 -18.84 -8.62 -16.11
N GLN A 334 -19.07 -7.33 -15.92
CA GLN A 334 -18.76 -6.28 -16.90
C GLN A 334 -17.29 -5.82 -16.81
N ILE A 335 -16.54 -6.24 -15.80
CA ILE A 335 -15.14 -5.84 -15.63
C ILE A 335 -14.27 -6.51 -16.70
N GLU A 336 -13.61 -5.69 -17.52
CA GLU A 336 -12.66 -6.13 -18.55
C GLU A 336 -11.36 -6.62 -17.89
N VAL A 337 -11.19 -7.94 -17.81
CA VAL A 337 -9.94 -8.55 -17.35
C VAL A 337 -9.00 -8.67 -18.53
N GLY A 338 -7.79 -8.09 -18.42
CA GLY A 338 -6.89 -8.00 -19.57
C GLY A 338 -5.41 -7.88 -19.18
N VAL A 339 -4.58 -7.77 -20.21
CA VAL A 339 -3.14 -7.54 -20.03
C VAL A 339 -2.93 -6.16 -19.39
N PRO A 340 -2.17 -6.02 -18.28
CA PRO A 340 -2.08 -4.79 -17.49
C PRO A 340 -1.75 -3.53 -18.27
N VAL A 341 -0.86 -3.64 -19.27
CA VAL A 341 -0.38 -2.51 -20.09
C VAL A 341 -1.36 -2.08 -21.19
N ALA A 342 -2.46 -2.80 -21.41
CA ALA A 342 -3.47 -2.41 -22.39
C ALA A 342 -4.40 -1.32 -21.84
N GLU A 343 -4.66 -0.28 -22.61
CA GLU A 343 -5.48 0.88 -22.21
C GLU A 343 -6.93 0.51 -21.83
N THR A 344 -7.46 -0.60 -22.35
CA THR A 344 -8.82 -1.05 -22.07
C THR A 344 -8.94 -1.94 -20.84
N THR A 345 -7.82 -2.39 -20.28
CA THR A 345 -7.82 -3.29 -19.14
C THR A 345 -8.31 -2.58 -17.88
N GLN A 346 -9.33 -3.14 -17.26
CA GLN A 346 -9.88 -2.65 -15.99
C GLN A 346 -9.37 -3.47 -14.79
N MET A 347 -9.12 -4.75 -14.97
CA MET A 347 -8.51 -5.63 -13.95
C MET A 347 -7.35 -6.41 -14.57
N GLY A 348 -6.19 -6.37 -13.94
CA GLY A 348 -4.97 -6.98 -14.43
C GLY A 348 -4.70 -8.39 -13.88
N ALA A 349 -3.42 -8.75 -13.82
CA ALA A 349 -2.93 -10.03 -13.29
C ALA A 349 -2.58 -9.90 -11.81
N LEU A 350 -2.79 -10.95 -11.03
CA LEU A 350 -2.24 -11.08 -9.67
C LEU A 350 -0.71 -11.07 -9.74
N VAL A 351 -0.08 -10.47 -8.75
CA VAL A 351 1.35 -10.11 -8.76
C VAL A 351 2.33 -11.24 -9.02
N SER A 352 1.96 -12.50 -8.75
CA SER A 352 2.85 -13.65 -8.95
C SER A 352 2.10 -14.97 -9.02
N ARG A 353 2.77 -16.01 -9.55
CA ARG A 353 2.26 -17.38 -9.57
C ARG A 353 1.95 -17.90 -8.17
N GLU A 354 2.84 -17.72 -7.22
CA GLU A 354 2.65 -18.15 -5.82
C GLU A 354 1.38 -17.50 -5.22
N HIS A 355 1.20 -16.21 -5.46
CA HIS A 355 0.04 -15.49 -4.97
C HIS A 355 -1.26 -15.91 -5.67
N TYR A 356 -1.22 -16.11 -6.99
CA TYR A 356 -2.33 -16.63 -7.77
C TYR A 356 -2.81 -18.00 -7.24
N GLU A 357 -1.89 -18.94 -7.01
CA GLU A 357 -2.20 -20.26 -6.47
C GLU A 357 -2.78 -20.17 -5.05
N ARG A 358 -2.26 -19.25 -4.24
CA ARG A 358 -2.80 -18.97 -2.90
C ARG A 358 -4.26 -18.50 -2.97
N VAL A 359 -4.57 -17.57 -3.89
CA VAL A 359 -5.94 -17.06 -4.06
C VAL A 359 -6.88 -18.14 -4.58
N LEU A 360 -6.45 -18.97 -5.53
CA LEU A 360 -7.21 -20.15 -5.98
C LEU A 360 -7.52 -21.11 -4.83
N GLY A 361 -6.57 -21.35 -3.93
CA GLY A 361 -6.81 -22.16 -2.72
C GLY A 361 -7.90 -21.60 -1.81
N TYR A 362 -8.13 -20.27 -1.79
CA TYR A 362 -9.29 -19.69 -1.09
C TYR A 362 -10.60 -19.86 -1.87
N VAL A 363 -10.56 -19.80 -3.20
CA VAL A 363 -11.73 -20.11 -4.03
C VAL A 363 -12.20 -21.54 -3.79
N ASP A 364 -11.26 -22.48 -3.74
CA ASP A 364 -11.57 -23.89 -3.46
C ASP A 364 -12.09 -24.07 -2.02
N ALA A 365 -11.46 -23.44 -1.03
CA ALA A 365 -11.94 -23.46 0.34
C ALA A 365 -13.37 -22.90 0.49
N GLY A 366 -13.73 -21.84 -0.24
CA GLY A 366 -15.10 -21.32 -0.25
C GLY A 366 -16.11 -22.34 -0.76
N ARG A 367 -15.77 -23.08 -1.82
CA ARG A 367 -16.60 -24.17 -2.36
C ARG A 367 -16.71 -25.33 -1.37
N GLU A 368 -15.59 -25.75 -0.78
CA GLU A 368 -15.53 -26.86 0.18
C GLU A 368 -16.30 -26.55 1.47
N ASP A 369 -16.25 -25.30 1.96
CA ASP A 369 -17.01 -24.82 3.11
C ASP A 369 -18.53 -24.71 2.82
N GLY A 370 -18.94 -24.82 1.55
CA GLY A 370 -20.33 -24.84 1.11
C GLY A 370 -20.90 -23.44 0.79
N ALA A 371 -20.07 -22.44 0.53
CA ALA A 371 -20.51 -21.17 -0.02
C ALA A 371 -20.90 -21.31 -1.50
N SER A 372 -21.89 -20.54 -1.94
CA SER A 372 -22.37 -20.53 -3.33
C SER A 372 -21.48 -19.65 -4.18
N LEU A 373 -20.78 -20.21 -5.16
CA LEU A 373 -20.08 -19.40 -6.16
C LEU A 373 -21.11 -18.79 -7.12
N VAL A 374 -21.25 -17.46 -7.07
CA VAL A 374 -22.18 -16.70 -7.93
C VAL A 374 -21.58 -16.44 -9.31
N THR A 375 -20.32 -15.94 -9.33
CA THR A 375 -19.57 -15.69 -10.57
C THR A 375 -18.07 -15.77 -10.34
N GLY A 376 -17.28 -15.93 -11.41
CA GLY A 376 -15.82 -15.96 -11.35
C GLY A 376 -15.23 -17.29 -10.88
N GLY A 377 -14.15 -17.24 -10.11
CA GLY A 377 -13.44 -18.41 -9.58
C GLY A 377 -12.67 -19.24 -10.60
N VAL A 378 -12.43 -18.68 -11.79
CA VAL A 378 -11.72 -19.32 -12.90
C VAL A 378 -10.83 -18.31 -13.63
N ARG A 379 -9.86 -18.81 -14.38
CA ARG A 379 -9.11 -17.99 -15.34
C ARG A 379 -10.01 -17.61 -16.51
N PRO A 380 -9.99 -16.36 -17.01
CA PRO A 380 -10.70 -16.00 -18.25
C PRO A 380 -10.17 -16.76 -19.46
N ASP A 381 -11.06 -17.32 -20.30
CA ASP A 381 -10.68 -18.16 -21.45
C ASP A 381 -9.81 -17.41 -22.50
N HIS A 382 -10.00 -16.10 -22.65
CA HIS A 382 -9.23 -15.29 -23.56
C HIS A 382 -7.81 -14.96 -23.08
N LEU A 383 -7.47 -15.30 -21.83
CA LEU A 383 -6.15 -15.15 -21.19
C LEU A 383 -5.58 -16.50 -20.77
N PRO A 384 -5.10 -17.33 -21.70
CA PRO A 384 -4.73 -18.72 -21.43
C PRO A 384 -3.46 -18.89 -20.59
N GLN A 385 -2.66 -17.83 -20.42
CA GLN A 385 -1.42 -17.80 -19.59
C GLN A 385 -1.43 -16.62 -18.63
N GLY A 386 -0.46 -16.55 -17.71
CA GLY A 386 -0.34 -15.49 -16.72
C GLY A 386 -1.16 -15.74 -15.45
N CYS A 387 -1.09 -14.83 -14.53
CA CYS A 387 -1.69 -14.93 -13.20
C CYS A 387 -3.10 -14.29 -13.15
N PHE A 388 -3.94 -14.57 -14.13
CA PHE A 388 -5.28 -13.98 -14.23
C PHE A 388 -6.33 -14.84 -13.53
N LEU A 389 -7.19 -14.18 -12.76
CA LEU A 389 -8.37 -14.75 -12.12
C LEU A 389 -9.56 -13.83 -12.36
N ALA A 390 -10.67 -14.36 -12.84
CA ALA A 390 -11.90 -13.57 -12.99
C ALA A 390 -12.37 -13.03 -11.63
N PRO A 391 -12.94 -11.82 -11.57
CA PRO A 391 -13.54 -11.30 -10.35
C PRO A 391 -14.55 -12.29 -9.80
N THR A 392 -14.48 -12.58 -8.52
CA THR A 392 -15.15 -13.74 -7.90
C THR A 392 -16.08 -13.28 -6.78
N VAL A 393 -17.31 -13.78 -6.79
CA VAL A 393 -18.32 -13.49 -5.76
C VAL A 393 -18.85 -14.79 -5.19
N PHE A 394 -18.77 -14.95 -3.86
CA PHE A 394 -19.41 -16.00 -3.11
C PHE A 394 -20.60 -15.46 -2.32
N ASP A 395 -21.73 -16.17 -2.38
CA ASP A 395 -22.91 -15.91 -1.56
C ASP A 395 -23.13 -17.05 -0.54
N GLY A 396 -24.01 -16.80 0.45
CA GLY A 396 -24.30 -17.74 1.52
C GLY A 396 -23.09 -18.02 2.42
N VAL A 397 -22.15 -17.08 2.49
CA VAL A 397 -20.95 -17.22 3.32
C VAL A 397 -21.32 -17.09 4.79
N ARG A 398 -20.92 -18.07 5.60
CA ARG A 398 -21.10 -18.02 7.05
C ARG A 398 -19.89 -17.37 7.74
N PRO A 399 -20.09 -16.75 8.92
CA PRO A 399 -19.00 -16.08 9.64
C PRO A 399 -17.82 -16.98 10.04
N ASP A 400 -18.04 -18.29 10.16
CA ASP A 400 -17.03 -19.30 10.52
C ASP A 400 -16.18 -19.81 9.35
N MET A 401 -16.61 -19.56 8.10
CA MET A 401 -15.89 -19.97 6.90
C MET A 401 -14.54 -19.30 6.76
N ARG A 402 -13.58 -20.01 6.19
CA ARG A 402 -12.22 -19.51 5.99
C ARG A 402 -12.19 -18.22 5.16
N ILE A 403 -13.01 -18.14 4.09
CA ILE A 403 -13.13 -16.95 3.23
C ILE A 403 -13.79 -15.75 3.92
N ALA A 404 -14.46 -15.92 5.08
CA ALA A 404 -15.00 -14.86 5.90
C ALA A 404 -14.02 -14.34 6.95
N GLN A 405 -13.03 -15.16 7.36
CA GLN A 405 -12.13 -14.87 8.47
C GLN A 405 -10.74 -14.43 8.04
N GLU A 406 -10.21 -14.98 6.95
CA GLU A 406 -8.83 -14.75 6.51
C GLU A 406 -8.77 -13.73 5.37
N GLU A 407 -7.68 -12.94 5.35
CA GLU A 407 -7.38 -12.02 4.25
C GLU A 407 -6.93 -12.81 3.01
N ILE A 408 -7.70 -12.72 1.94
CA ILE A 408 -7.40 -13.37 0.66
C ILE A 408 -6.36 -12.56 -0.13
N PHE A 409 -6.51 -11.25 -0.14
CA PHE A 409 -5.68 -10.30 -0.90
C PHE A 409 -5.71 -10.60 -2.41
N GLY A 410 -6.91 -10.67 -2.96
CA GLY A 410 -7.20 -11.01 -4.35
C GLY A 410 -8.68 -10.81 -4.68
N PRO A 411 -9.12 -11.03 -5.92
CA PRO A 411 -10.43 -10.62 -6.43
C PRO A 411 -11.57 -11.54 -5.96
N VAL A 412 -11.73 -11.71 -4.64
CA VAL A 412 -12.75 -12.61 -4.06
C VAL A 412 -13.57 -11.87 -3.01
N LEU A 413 -14.83 -11.61 -3.33
CA LEU A 413 -15.83 -11.00 -2.47
C LEU A 413 -16.68 -12.07 -1.79
N SER A 414 -16.83 -11.98 -0.46
CA SER A 414 -17.65 -12.88 0.36
C SER A 414 -18.92 -12.17 0.82
N VAL A 415 -20.10 -12.66 0.46
CA VAL A 415 -21.40 -12.10 0.86
C VAL A 415 -21.98 -12.87 2.03
N LEU A 416 -22.34 -12.13 3.09
CA LEU A 416 -22.94 -12.64 4.33
C LEU A 416 -24.27 -11.94 4.57
N ALA A 417 -25.34 -12.68 4.78
CA ALA A 417 -26.63 -12.11 5.16
C ALA A 417 -26.72 -11.94 6.68
N PHE A 418 -27.43 -10.89 7.12
CA PHE A 418 -27.78 -10.65 8.52
C PHE A 418 -29.25 -10.27 8.69
N ASP A 419 -29.82 -10.40 9.89
CA ASP A 419 -31.23 -10.17 10.17
C ASP A 419 -31.49 -8.86 10.93
N ASP A 420 -30.55 -8.38 11.74
CA ASP A 420 -30.65 -7.15 12.51
C ASP A 420 -29.30 -6.43 12.67
N ASP A 421 -29.34 -5.19 13.16
CA ASP A 421 -28.17 -4.31 13.30
C ASP A 421 -27.13 -4.89 14.25
N ASP A 422 -27.56 -5.50 15.37
CA ASP A 422 -26.64 -6.07 16.37
C ASP A 422 -25.92 -7.29 15.79
N GLU A 423 -26.58 -8.08 14.98
CA GLU A 423 -25.97 -9.17 14.23
C GLU A 423 -24.95 -8.66 13.22
N ALA A 424 -25.28 -7.62 12.45
CA ALA A 424 -24.37 -6.99 11.48
C ALA A 424 -23.09 -6.51 12.16
N VAL A 425 -23.18 -5.80 13.29
CA VAL A 425 -22.05 -5.34 14.08
C VAL A 425 -21.23 -6.52 14.62
N ARG A 426 -21.90 -7.54 15.13
CA ARG A 426 -21.24 -8.75 15.63
C ARG A 426 -20.44 -9.48 14.55
N ILE A 427 -21.01 -9.62 13.36
CA ILE A 427 -20.32 -10.24 12.19
C ILE A 427 -19.19 -9.35 11.71
N ALA A 428 -19.41 -8.04 11.58
CA ALA A 428 -18.39 -7.08 11.13
C ALA A 428 -17.15 -7.12 12.04
N ASN A 429 -17.36 -7.08 13.35
CA ASN A 429 -16.31 -7.09 14.37
C ASN A 429 -15.74 -8.48 14.67
N GLY A 430 -16.37 -9.56 14.20
CA GLY A 430 -16.06 -10.95 14.49
C GLY A 430 -14.78 -11.49 13.84
N VAL A 431 -13.89 -10.62 13.35
CA VAL A 431 -12.59 -10.97 12.81
C VAL A 431 -11.47 -10.31 13.63
N ARG A 432 -10.28 -10.85 13.54
CA ARG A 432 -9.11 -10.28 14.25
C ARG A 432 -8.63 -8.93 13.68
N TYR A 433 -9.05 -8.57 12.49
CA TYR A 433 -8.69 -7.34 11.79
C TYR A 433 -9.61 -6.18 12.15
N GLY A 434 -9.19 -4.96 11.83
CA GLY A 434 -9.94 -3.73 12.00
C GLY A 434 -9.30 -2.57 11.23
N LEU A 435 -9.08 -2.74 9.89
CA LEU A 435 -8.49 -1.67 9.09
C LEU A 435 -9.55 -0.67 8.66
N THR A 436 -10.49 -1.10 7.82
CA THR A 436 -11.58 -0.26 7.32
C THR A 436 -12.94 -0.92 7.50
N ALA A 437 -13.99 -0.12 7.44
CA ALA A 437 -15.38 -0.58 7.31
C ALA A 437 -16.19 0.45 6.52
N SER A 438 -17.33 0.04 5.95
CA SER A 438 -18.31 0.99 5.45
C SER A 438 -19.74 0.59 5.85
N VAL A 439 -20.64 1.59 5.98
CA VAL A 439 -22.04 1.38 6.27
C VAL A 439 -22.89 2.15 5.29
N TRP A 440 -23.93 1.51 4.77
CA TRP A 440 -24.85 2.05 3.77
C TRP A 440 -26.26 2.05 4.32
N THR A 441 -26.83 3.23 4.49
CA THR A 441 -28.17 3.49 5.05
C THR A 441 -28.63 4.89 4.70
N SER A 442 -29.94 5.10 4.60
CA SER A 442 -30.55 6.43 4.50
C SER A 442 -30.82 7.07 5.86
N ASP A 443 -30.67 6.32 6.97
CA ASP A 443 -30.92 6.79 8.32
C ASP A 443 -29.60 7.26 8.99
N VAL A 444 -29.52 8.56 9.25
CA VAL A 444 -28.33 9.19 9.81
C VAL A 444 -28.04 8.72 11.26
N ASP A 445 -29.07 8.45 12.05
CA ASP A 445 -28.90 8.01 13.44
C ASP A 445 -28.36 6.59 13.47
N ARG A 446 -28.83 5.72 12.58
CA ARG A 446 -28.27 4.37 12.40
C ARG A 446 -26.83 4.42 11.91
N ALA A 447 -26.51 5.31 10.95
CA ALA A 447 -25.15 5.49 10.49
C ALA A 447 -24.20 5.85 11.62
N HIS A 448 -24.56 6.81 12.49
CA HIS A 448 -23.76 7.20 13.66
C HIS A 448 -23.57 6.04 14.63
N ARG A 449 -24.64 5.28 14.93
CA ARG A 449 -24.55 4.10 15.79
C ARG A 449 -23.56 3.06 15.23
N PHE A 450 -23.63 2.75 13.93
CA PHE A 450 -22.67 1.83 13.31
C PHE A 450 -21.23 2.34 13.37
N VAL A 451 -21.02 3.66 13.14
CA VAL A 451 -19.68 4.26 13.26
C VAL A 451 -19.10 4.11 14.67
N GLU A 452 -19.92 4.23 15.72
CA GLU A 452 -19.49 4.04 17.11
C GLU A 452 -19.19 2.56 17.44
N ASP A 453 -19.97 1.63 16.88
CA ASP A 453 -19.90 0.20 17.23
C ASP A 453 -18.87 -0.58 16.38
N LEU A 454 -18.52 -0.11 15.19
CA LEU A 454 -17.59 -0.80 14.29
C LEU A 454 -16.12 -0.62 14.75
N GLN A 455 -15.43 -1.75 14.92
CA GLN A 455 -14.04 -1.81 15.36
C GLN A 455 -13.08 -1.71 14.14
N ALA A 456 -13.09 -0.58 13.47
CA ALA A 456 -12.21 -0.26 12.35
C ALA A 456 -11.50 1.08 12.57
N GLY A 457 -10.34 1.23 11.95
CA GLY A 457 -9.57 2.47 12.07
C GLY A 457 -10.01 3.57 11.13
N TYR A 458 -10.73 3.21 10.05
CA TYR A 458 -11.34 4.13 9.07
C TYR A 458 -12.72 3.62 8.69
N VAL A 459 -13.75 4.46 8.78
CA VAL A 459 -15.14 4.09 8.49
C VAL A 459 -15.75 5.08 7.50
N TRP A 460 -16.31 4.55 6.41
CA TRP A 460 -17.10 5.31 5.45
C TRP A 460 -18.60 5.19 5.73
N VAL A 461 -19.36 6.22 5.39
CA VAL A 461 -20.83 6.21 5.38
C VAL A 461 -21.29 6.53 3.97
N ASN A 462 -22.03 5.59 3.36
CA ASN A 462 -22.51 5.68 1.97
C ASN A 462 -21.38 5.97 0.96
N ASP A 463 -20.19 5.44 1.24
CA ASP A 463 -18.99 5.52 0.40
C ASP A 463 -18.12 4.29 0.63
N SER A 464 -17.12 4.05 -0.25
CA SER A 464 -16.19 2.94 -0.16
C SER A 464 -14.86 3.28 -0.84
N ALA A 465 -13.76 2.80 -0.29
CA ALA A 465 -12.40 2.86 -0.84
C ALA A 465 -11.83 4.27 -1.09
N ARG A 466 -12.57 5.33 -0.83
CA ARG A 466 -12.15 6.69 -1.10
C ARG A 466 -11.31 7.24 0.05
N HIS A 467 -10.04 7.50 -0.21
CA HIS A 467 -9.17 8.18 0.75
C HIS A 467 -9.39 9.69 0.67
N PHE A 468 -9.41 10.34 1.82
CA PHE A 468 -9.52 11.77 1.92
C PHE A 468 -8.18 12.34 2.39
N PRO A 469 -7.48 13.14 1.55
CA PRO A 469 -6.16 13.67 1.92
C PRO A 469 -6.18 14.39 3.27
N GLY A 470 -5.26 14.01 4.15
CA GLY A 470 -5.14 14.59 5.47
C GLY A 470 -5.95 13.93 6.59
N LEU A 471 -6.85 12.99 6.27
CA LEU A 471 -7.47 12.15 7.30
C LEU A 471 -6.55 11.00 7.69
N PRO A 472 -6.41 10.71 9.01
CA PRO A 472 -5.56 9.62 9.48
C PRO A 472 -6.05 8.26 8.96
N PHE A 473 -5.23 7.56 8.18
CA PHE A 473 -5.49 6.20 7.73
C PHE A 473 -4.68 5.20 8.56
N GLY A 474 -5.30 4.10 8.95
CA GLY A 474 -4.62 3.02 9.67
C GLY A 474 -5.53 2.22 10.57
N GLY A 475 -5.15 0.96 10.78
CA GLY A 475 -5.95 -0.04 11.47
C GLY A 475 -5.91 0.01 12.99
N VAL A 476 -6.82 -0.76 13.57
CA VAL A 476 -6.83 -1.19 14.99
C VAL A 476 -6.73 -2.73 15.04
N LYS A 477 -6.67 -3.33 16.20
CA LYS A 477 -6.56 -4.79 16.39
C LYS A 477 -5.32 -5.33 15.63
N ALA A 478 -5.45 -6.43 14.86
CA ALA A 478 -4.35 -7.01 14.09
C ALA A 478 -4.05 -6.29 12.76
N SER A 479 -4.78 -5.21 12.45
CA SER A 479 -4.54 -4.43 11.23
C SER A 479 -3.48 -3.34 11.35
N GLY A 480 -2.96 -3.07 12.57
CA GLY A 480 -1.80 -2.20 12.63
C GLY A 480 -1.63 -1.39 13.91
N ILE A 481 -0.61 -0.54 13.89
CA ILE A 481 -0.21 0.38 14.96
C ILE A 481 0.27 1.68 14.31
N GLY A 482 -0.34 2.80 14.66
CA GLY A 482 -0.05 4.10 14.10
C GLY A 482 -1.05 4.52 13.04
N LYS A 483 -0.86 5.72 12.51
CA LYS A 483 -1.67 6.31 11.45
C LYS A 483 -0.77 6.93 10.39
N GLU A 484 -1.21 6.85 9.15
CA GLU A 484 -0.56 7.43 7.97
C GLU A 484 -1.45 8.50 7.32
N GLU A 485 -0.99 9.17 6.27
CA GLU A 485 -1.72 10.11 5.42
C GLU A 485 -2.20 11.40 6.13
N SER A 486 -1.64 11.71 7.28
CA SER A 486 -2.03 12.88 8.09
C SER A 486 -0.83 13.57 8.72
N LEU A 487 -1.08 14.72 9.36
CA LEU A 487 -0.07 15.41 10.17
C LEU A 487 0.47 14.51 11.30
N GLU A 488 -0.36 13.60 11.82
CA GLU A 488 0.04 12.61 12.83
C GLU A 488 1.17 11.71 12.30
N GLU A 489 1.14 11.35 11.02
CA GLU A 489 2.23 10.59 10.40
C GLU A 489 3.56 11.35 10.48
N ILE A 490 3.61 12.64 10.10
CA ILE A 490 4.85 13.43 10.19
C ILE A 490 5.36 13.47 11.64
N LEU A 491 4.47 13.76 12.58
CA LEU A 491 4.82 13.84 14.00
C LEU A 491 5.33 12.50 14.54
N SER A 492 4.80 11.39 14.05
CA SER A 492 5.26 10.05 14.39
C SER A 492 6.70 9.75 13.95
N PHE A 493 7.24 10.52 12.98
CA PHE A 493 8.64 10.49 12.56
C PHE A 493 9.53 11.44 13.34
N THR A 494 9.05 11.98 14.46
CA THR A 494 9.79 12.82 15.39
C THR A 494 9.73 12.26 16.81
N GLN A 495 10.70 12.67 17.62
CA GLN A 495 10.69 12.46 19.06
C GLN A 495 10.68 13.82 19.76
N SER A 496 9.90 13.96 20.83
CA SER A 496 9.78 15.22 21.55
C SER A 496 10.97 15.42 22.48
N LYS A 497 11.62 16.58 22.37
CA LYS A 497 12.62 17.05 23.35
C LYS A 497 12.00 18.16 24.20
N THR A 498 11.98 17.96 25.51
CA THR A 498 11.56 19.01 26.46
C THR A 498 12.76 19.84 26.92
N VAL A 499 12.59 21.15 26.91
CA VAL A 499 13.61 22.12 27.34
C VAL A 499 13.04 22.93 28.50
N SER A 500 13.82 23.02 29.58
CA SER A 500 13.48 23.81 30.75
C SER A 500 14.64 24.78 31.04
N ILE A 501 14.38 26.07 30.93
CA ILE A 501 15.36 27.12 31.18
C ILE A 501 14.92 27.89 32.44
N PRO A 502 15.54 27.70 33.61
CA PRO A 502 15.18 28.42 34.81
C PRO A 502 15.54 29.87 34.70
N ARG A 503 14.67 30.75 35.18
CA ARG A 503 14.97 32.17 35.32
C ARG A 503 15.92 32.32 36.51
N ARG A 504 17.16 32.75 36.24
CA ARG A 504 18.06 33.15 37.34
C ARG A 504 17.51 34.42 37.95
N GLY A 505 17.33 34.41 39.28
CA GLY A 505 16.85 35.58 40.02
C GLY A 505 17.70 36.83 39.70
N ARG A 506 17.05 38.00 39.76
CA ARG A 506 17.75 39.28 39.80
C ARG A 506 18.44 39.41 41.14
#